data_84964c24e15fb9029e90848f0e0f045b
#
_entry.id   84964c24e15fb9029e90848f0e0f045b
#
_cell.length_a   1.000
_cell.length_b   1.000
_cell.length_c   1.000
_cell.angle_alpha   90.00
_cell.angle_beta   90.00
_cell.angle_gamma   90.00
#
_symmetry.space_group_name_H-M   'P 1'
#
loop_
_entity.id
_entity.type
_entity.pdbx_description
1 polymer ?
#
loop_
_entity_poly.entity_id
_entity_poly.type
_entity_poly.pdbx_seq_one_letter_code
_entity_poly.pdbx_strand_id
1 'polypeptide(L)'
;MSVWAVNTPIKPSRKQQSIVCLCHVFAVVAIIVAYIPLLAKIMALLGVAVIFWLSWRHLTLQLPSSLVAVAVDNEQWTITLANGQRLRVQLKMWAVWRYLIVLDFRATDVNSHYRLVLCSDSLKQADYRRLQVRLRLAATWQKLRLLDM
;
A
#
# COMPACT_ATOMS: atom_id res chain seq x y z
N MET A 1 8.88 11.62 -26.83
CA MET A 1 8.63 10.17 -26.59
C MET A 1 8.93 9.88 -25.12
N SER A 2 7.91 9.74 -24.28
CA SER A 2 8.08 9.47 -22.86
C SER A 2 8.46 8.00 -22.68
N VAL A 3 9.75 7.72 -22.52
CA VAL A 3 10.34 6.38 -22.42
C VAL A 3 9.98 5.66 -21.10
N TRP A 4 9.15 6.29 -20.22
CA TRP A 4 9.01 5.83 -18.83
C TRP A 4 7.56 5.84 -18.31
N ALA A 5 6.57 5.71 -19.16
CA ALA A 5 5.20 5.50 -18.69
C ALA A 5 5.08 4.11 -18.04
N VAL A 6 5.07 4.07 -16.72
CA VAL A 6 4.75 2.85 -15.95
C VAL A 6 3.25 2.89 -15.70
N ASN A 7 2.49 2.18 -16.50
CA ASN A 7 1.06 1.97 -16.28
C ASN A 7 0.87 0.51 -15.88
N THR A 8 0.93 0.25 -14.58
CA THR A 8 0.93 -1.13 -14.09
C THR A 8 -0.28 -1.38 -13.18
N PRO A 9 -1.13 -2.35 -13.53
CA PRO A 9 -2.21 -2.78 -12.66
C PRO A 9 -1.62 -3.42 -11.39
N ILE A 10 -2.13 -2.99 -10.24
CA ILE A 10 -1.74 -3.52 -8.94
C ILE A 10 -2.55 -4.79 -8.67
N LYS A 11 -1.85 -5.86 -8.35
CA LYS A 11 -2.49 -7.11 -7.93
C LYS A 11 -2.50 -7.21 -6.40
N PRO A 12 -3.56 -7.81 -5.80
CA PRO A 12 -3.55 -8.08 -4.37
C PRO A 12 -2.35 -8.99 -4.02
N SER A 13 -1.59 -8.56 -3.02
CA SER A 13 -0.39 -9.28 -2.60
C SER A 13 -0.75 -10.49 -1.76
N ARG A 14 -0.35 -11.68 -2.21
CA ARG A 14 -0.49 -12.93 -1.43
C ARG A 14 0.35 -12.89 -0.16
N LYS A 15 1.55 -12.30 -0.21
CA LYS A 15 2.42 -12.16 0.97
C LYS A 15 1.77 -11.30 2.04
N GLN A 16 1.18 -10.17 1.65
CA GLN A 16 0.48 -9.29 2.58
C GLN A 16 -0.75 -9.99 3.19
N GLN A 17 -1.53 -10.72 2.38
CA GLN A 17 -2.65 -11.53 2.86
C GLN A 17 -2.22 -12.59 3.87
N SER A 18 -1.12 -13.32 3.60
CA SER A 18 -0.57 -14.33 4.50
C SER A 18 -0.12 -13.73 5.83
N ILE A 19 0.54 -12.58 5.82
CA ILE A 19 0.98 -11.91 7.04
C ILE A 19 -0.23 -11.49 7.88
N VAL A 20 -1.23 -10.88 7.26
CA VAL A 20 -2.46 -10.47 7.99
C VAL A 20 -3.18 -11.68 8.57
N CYS A 21 -3.32 -12.77 7.81
CA CYS A 21 -3.93 -14.00 8.30
C CYS A 21 -3.15 -14.56 9.51
N LEU A 22 -1.82 -14.63 9.41
CA LEU A 22 -0.96 -15.14 10.49
C LEU A 22 -1.09 -14.29 11.77
N CYS A 23 -1.09 -12.96 11.64
CA CYS A 23 -1.27 -12.06 12.79
C CYS A 23 -2.62 -12.28 13.48
N HIS A 24 -3.70 -12.49 12.72
CA HIS A 24 -5.02 -12.75 13.32
C HIS A 24 -5.09 -14.12 13.99
N VAL A 25 -4.46 -15.16 13.40
CA VAL A 25 -4.36 -16.48 14.04
C VAL A 25 -3.63 -16.37 15.38
N PHE A 26 -2.51 -15.66 15.44
CA PHE A 26 -1.80 -15.42 16.71
C PHE A 26 -2.65 -14.65 17.72
N ALA A 27 -3.40 -13.64 17.28
CA ALA A 27 -4.29 -12.89 18.16
C ALA A 27 -5.39 -13.76 18.74
N VAL A 28 -6.01 -14.63 17.93
CA VAL A 28 -7.02 -15.59 18.38
C VAL A 28 -6.44 -16.56 19.41
N VAL A 29 -5.28 -17.16 19.11
CA VAL A 29 -4.60 -18.07 20.05
C VAL A 29 -4.29 -17.36 21.37
N ALA A 30 -3.76 -16.14 21.33
CA ALA A 30 -3.47 -15.36 22.54
C ALA A 30 -4.73 -15.11 23.39
N ILE A 31 -5.88 -14.79 22.77
CA ILE A 31 -7.14 -14.58 23.48
C ILE A 31 -7.66 -15.89 24.10
N ILE A 32 -7.50 -17.02 23.40
CA ILE A 32 -7.96 -18.33 23.93
C ILE A 32 -7.15 -18.72 25.18
N VAL A 33 -5.82 -18.52 25.13
CA VAL A 33 -4.90 -18.89 26.22
C VAL A 33 -4.99 -17.91 27.39
N ALA A 34 -5.36 -16.64 27.14
CA ALA A 34 -5.45 -15.62 28.19
C ALA A 34 -6.46 -16.00 29.29
N TYR A 35 -6.07 -15.81 30.54
CA TYR A 35 -6.94 -16.03 31.71
C TYR A 35 -7.80 -14.80 31.96
N ILE A 36 -8.84 -14.62 31.13
CA ILE A 36 -9.80 -13.51 31.19
C ILE A 36 -11.23 -14.04 31.28
N PRO A 37 -12.19 -13.26 31.83
CA PRO A 37 -13.59 -13.62 31.90
C PRO A 37 -14.16 -14.00 30.54
N LEU A 38 -15.07 -14.99 30.53
CA LEU A 38 -15.66 -15.51 29.27
C LEU A 38 -16.29 -14.40 28.40
N LEU A 39 -17.00 -13.47 29.04
CA LEU A 39 -17.64 -12.34 28.33
C LEU A 39 -16.60 -11.48 27.59
N ALA A 40 -15.49 -11.14 28.26
CA ALA A 40 -14.41 -10.38 27.65
C ALA A 40 -13.73 -11.13 26.49
N LYS A 41 -13.61 -12.46 26.62
CA LYS A 41 -13.09 -13.35 25.57
C LYS A 41 -13.95 -13.31 24.32
N ILE A 42 -15.26 -13.39 24.47
CA ILE A 42 -16.22 -13.31 23.36
C ILE A 42 -16.15 -11.96 22.67
N MET A 43 -16.14 -10.87 23.44
CA MET A 43 -16.02 -9.52 22.89
C MET A 43 -14.72 -9.30 22.12
N ALA A 44 -13.59 -9.80 22.64
CA ALA A 44 -12.29 -9.73 21.99
C ALA A 44 -12.25 -10.51 20.67
N LEU A 45 -12.82 -11.73 20.65
CA LEU A 45 -12.90 -12.54 19.43
C LEU A 45 -13.78 -11.89 18.36
N LEU A 46 -14.91 -11.28 18.75
CA LEU A 46 -15.74 -10.52 17.83
C LEU A 46 -14.98 -9.33 17.25
N GLY A 47 -14.25 -8.60 18.09
CA GLY A 47 -13.39 -7.49 17.63
C GLY A 47 -12.35 -7.94 16.60
N VAL A 48 -11.64 -9.03 16.87
CA VAL A 48 -10.66 -9.61 15.93
C VAL A 48 -11.32 -10.03 14.62
N ALA A 49 -12.51 -10.65 14.67
CA ALA A 49 -13.26 -11.07 13.48
C ALA A 49 -13.66 -9.87 12.60
N VAL A 50 -14.15 -8.79 13.22
CA VAL A 50 -14.52 -7.56 12.50
C VAL A 50 -13.28 -6.91 11.84
N ILE A 51 -12.18 -6.80 12.58
CA ILE A 51 -10.93 -6.23 12.05
C ILE A 51 -10.38 -7.09 10.91
N PHE A 52 -10.44 -8.42 11.05
CA PHE A 52 -10.03 -9.35 9.99
C PHE A 52 -10.87 -9.14 8.72
N TRP A 53 -12.19 -9.07 8.86
CA TRP A 53 -13.10 -8.87 7.73
C TRP A 53 -12.86 -7.53 7.00
N LEU A 54 -12.67 -6.44 7.74
CA LEU A 54 -12.33 -5.14 7.18
C LEU A 54 -10.97 -5.16 6.48
N SER A 55 -9.95 -5.74 7.12
CA SER A 55 -8.61 -5.88 6.55
C SER A 55 -8.63 -6.70 5.27
N TRP A 56 -9.41 -7.78 5.23
CA TRP A 56 -9.57 -8.62 4.04
C TRP A 56 -10.17 -7.86 2.87
N ARG A 57 -11.21 -7.06 3.12
CA ARG A 57 -11.82 -6.20 2.09
C ARG A 57 -10.85 -5.16 1.54
N HIS A 58 -9.99 -4.58 2.38
CA HIS A 58 -8.93 -3.67 1.94
C HIS A 58 -7.88 -4.37 1.09
N LEU A 59 -7.45 -5.56 1.51
CA LEU A 59 -6.41 -6.33 0.81
C LEU A 59 -6.85 -6.88 -0.55
N THR A 60 -8.13 -7.17 -0.71
CA THR A 60 -8.69 -7.66 -1.97
C THR A 60 -9.02 -6.55 -2.97
N LEU A 61 -8.69 -5.30 -2.67
CA LEU A 61 -8.95 -4.12 -3.52
C LEU A 61 -10.44 -3.95 -3.88
N GLN A 62 -11.33 -4.46 -3.05
CA GLN A 62 -12.79 -4.40 -3.28
C GLN A 62 -13.42 -3.07 -2.88
N LEU A 63 -12.70 -2.22 -2.17
CA LEU A 63 -13.23 -0.90 -1.80
C LEU A 63 -13.14 0.05 -2.99
N PRO A 64 -14.15 0.88 -3.21
CA PRO A 64 -14.17 1.88 -4.30
C PRO A 64 -12.98 2.85 -4.25
N SER A 65 -12.45 3.10 -3.05
CA SER A 65 -11.27 3.94 -2.80
C SER A 65 -9.93 3.19 -2.95
N SER A 66 -9.95 1.89 -3.26
CA SER A 66 -8.71 1.12 -3.42
C SER A 66 -7.97 1.54 -4.68
N LEU A 67 -6.65 1.64 -4.57
CA LEU A 67 -5.75 1.97 -5.68
C LEU A 67 -5.54 0.73 -6.56
N VAL A 68 -6.00 0.78 -7.80
CA VAL A 68 -5.93 -0.35 -8.75
C VAL A 68 -4.77 -0.21 -9.72
N ALA A 69 -4.40 1.03 -10.07
CA ALA A 69 -3.26 1.26 -10.95
C ALA A 69 -2.54 2.57 -10.59
N VAL A 70 -1.25 2.58 -10.87
CA VAL A 70 -0.40 3.76 -10.76
C VAL A 70 0.26 3.98 -12.11
N ALA A 71 0.14 5.18 -12.63
CA ALA A 71 0.82 5.63 -13.83
C ALA A 71 1.75 6.78 -13.48
N VAL A 72 2.93 6.79 -14.09
CA VAL A 72 3.91 7.88 -13.95
C VAL A 72 4.29 8.32 -15.34
N ASP A 73 4.02 9.58 -15.65
CA ASP A 73 4.44 10.23 -16.88
C ASP A 73 5.07 11.58 -16.53
N ASN A 74 6.31 11.81 -17.01
CA ASN A 74 7.06 13.07 -16.86
C ASN A 74 6.94 13.71 -15.45
N GLU A 75 7.22 12.91 -14.40
CA GLU A 75 7.12 13.32 -12.99
C GLU A 75 5.69 13.55 -12.46
N GLN A 76 4.69 13.48 -13.31
CA GLN A 76 3.29 13.50 -12.88
C GLN A 76 2.81 12.10 -12.53
N TRP A 77 2.33 11.99 -11.31
CA TRP A 77 1.74 10.74 -10.80
C TRP A 77 0.24 10.76 -11.01
N THR A 78 -0.28 9.71 -11.59
CA THR A 78 -1.72 9.49 -11.74
C THR A 78 -2.07 8.18 -11.09
N ILE A 79 -3.03 8.21 -10.19
CA ILE A 79 -3.59 7.00 -9.57
C ILE A 79 -4.97 6.71 -10.16
N THR A 80 -5.26 5.44 -10.35
CA THR A 80 -6.60 4.98 -10.74
C THR A 80 -7.20 4.22 -9.56
N LEU A 81 -8.37 4.66 -9.14
CA LEU A 81 -9.16 4.02 -8.09
C LEU A 81 -10.01 2.88 -8.66
N ALA A 82 -10.48 1.99 -7.80
CA ALA A 82 -11.35 0.86 -8.19
C ALA A 82 -12.69 1.32 -8.79
N ASN A 83 -13.16 2.52 -8.48
CA ASN A 83 -14.33 3.14 -9.09
C ASN A 83 -14.08 3.71 -10.49
N GLY A 84 -12.86 3.55 -11.04
CA GLY A 84 -12.46 4.07 -12.36
C GLY A 84 -12.02 5.53 -12.38
N GLN A 85 -12.10 6.26 -11.28
CA GLN A 85 -11.60 7.63 -11.20
C GLN A 85 -10.09 7.68 -11.34
N ARG A 86 -9.60 8.60 -12.18
CA ARG A 86 -8.19 8.93 -12.32
C ARG A 86 -7.92 10.26 -11.63
N LEU A 87 -7.01 10.23 -10.66
CA LEU A 87 -6.62 11.41 -9.88
C LEU A 87 -5.16 11.74 -10.14
N ARG A 88 -4.89 13.02 -10.37
CA ARG A 88 -3.51 13.54 -10.38
C ARG A 88 -3.07 13.70 -8.95
N VAL A 89 -1.90 13.18 -8.63
CA VAL A 89 -1.38 13.17 -7.28
C VAL A 89 0.08 13.59 -7.26
N GLN A 90 0.48 14.15 -6.14
CA GLN A 90 1.88 14.44 -5.86
C GLN A 90 2.42 13.43 -4.87
N LEU A 91 3.58 12.88 -5.15
CA LEU A 91 4.30 12.01 -4.23
C LEU A 91 4.91 12.85 -3.11
N LYS A 92 4.43 12.67 -1.89
CA LYS A 92 4.88 13.41 -0.70
C LYS A 92 6.02 12.70 0.01
N MET A 93 5.82 11.41 0.27
CA MET A 93 6.79 10.56 0.94
C MET A 93 6.86 9.20 0.28
N TRP A 94 8.03 8.60 0.33
CA TRP A 94 8.24 7.22 -0.08
C TRP A 94 9.26 6.54 0.80
N ALA A 95 9.07 5.26 1.02
CA ALA A 95 10.04 4.40 1.66
C ALA A 95 10.23 3.15 0.79
N VAL A 96 11.48 2.83 0.51
CA VAL A 96 11.84 1.73 -0.40
C VAL A 96 12.69 0.73 0.37
N TRP A 97 12.12 -0.45 0.60
CA TRP A 97 12.82 -1.62 1.12
C TRP A 97 12.97 -2.66 0.01
N ARG A 98 13.72 -3.71 0.31
CA ARG A 98 13.97 -4.79 -0.67
C ARG A 98 12.70 -5.46 -1.19
N TYR A 99 11.69 -5.63 -0.33
CA TYR A 99 10.46 -6.36 -0.62
C TYR A 99 9.19 -5.54 -0.49
N LEU A 100 9.33 -4.29 -0.06
CA LEU A 100 8.23 -3.40 0.25
C LEU A 100 8.53 -1.99 -0.24
N ILE A 101 7.57 -1.38 -0.91
CA ILE A 101 7.59 0.04 -1.27
C ILE A 101 6.33 0.68 -0.67
N VAL A 102 6.51 1.73 0.08
CA VAL A 102 5.40 2.55 0.60
C VAL A 102 5.45 3.90 -0.10
N LEU A 103 4.35 4.30 -0.68
CA LEU A 103 4.17 5.59 -1.35
C LEU A 103 3.03 6.33 -0.66
N ASP A 104 3.27 7.58 -0.31
CA ASP A 104 2.27 8.48 0.25
C ASP A 104 2.00 9.60 -0.75
N PHE A 105 0.76 9.66 -1.22
CA PHE A 105 0.32 10.60 -2.24
C PHE A 105 -0.65 11.60 -1.66
N ARG A 106 -0.55 12.83 -2.12
CA ARG A 106 -1.57 13.85 -1.89
C ARG A 106 -2.25 14.17 -3.21
N ALA A 107 -3.57 14.09 -3.25
CA ALA A 107 -4.33 14.50 -4.43
C ALA A 107 -4.22 16.02 -4.63
N THR A 108 -4.09 16.43 -5.88
CA THR A 108 -3.96 17.85 -6.23
C THR A 108 -5.31 18.56 -6.16
N ASP A 109 -6.38 17.86 -6.54
CA ASP A 109 -7.72 18.45 -6.71
C ASP A 109 -8.60 18.29 -5.46
N VAL A 110 -8.27 17.33 -4.58
CA VAL A 110 -9.01 17.04 -3.35
C VAL A 110 -8.00 16.90 -2.23
N ASN A 111 -8.23 17.52 -1.08
CA ASN A 111 -7.31 17.43 0.05
C ASN A 111 -7.34 16.02 0.71
N SER A 112 -7.15 15.01 -0.11
CA SER A 112 -7.17 13.61 0.27
C SER A 112 -5.77 13.01 0.21
N HIS A 113 -5.46 12.17 1.20
CA HIS A 113 -4.22 11.42 1.27
C HIS A 113 -4.45 9.97 0.86
N TYR A 114 -3.59 9.47 0.00
CA TYR A 114 -3.62 8.08 -0.46
C TYR A 114 -2.30 7.42 -0.14
N ARG A 115 -2.36 6.35 0.65
CA ARG A 115 -1.19 5.54 0.96
C ARG A 115 -1.24 4.24 0.19
N LEU A 116 -0.18 3.95 -0.53
CA LEU A 116 -0.03 2.74 -1.31
C LEU A 116 1.13 1.92 -0.75
N VAL A 117 0.83 0.68 -0.42
CA VAL A 117 1.83 -0.30 0.04
C VAL A 117 1.96 -1.37 -1.05
N LEU A 118 3.12 -1.41 -1.69
CA LEU A 118 3.45 -2.34 -2.76
C LEU A 118 4.41 -3.40 -2.24
N CYS A 119 3.98 -4.63 -2.21
CA CYS A 119 4.86 -5.77 -2.00
C CYS A 119 5.50 -6.20 -3.32
N SER A 120 6.62 -6.89 -3.25
CA SER A 120 7.34 -7.38 -4.44
C SER A 120 6.53 -8.30 -5.35
N ASP A 121 5.42 -8.87 -4.87
CA ASP A 121 4.48 -9.73 -5.60
C ASP A 121 3.23 -8.99 -6.12
N SER A 122 3.03 -7.72 -5.73
CA SER A 122 1.91 -6.89 -6.18
C SER A 122 2.07 -6.38 -7.61
N LEU A 123 3.29 -6.35 -8.12
CA LEU A 123 3.66 -5.90 -9.46
C LEU A 123 4.43 -7.00 -10.20
N LYS A 124 4.53 -6.86 -11.54
CA LYS A 124 5.50 -7.65 -12.29
C LYS A 124 6.91 -7.31 -11.82
N GLN A 125 7.77 -8.30 -11.71
CA GLN A 125 9.12 -8.14 -11.15
C GLN A 125 9.97 -7.07 -11.86
N ALA A 126 9.82 -6.95 -13.18
CA ALA A 126 10.50 -5.93 -13.97
C ALA A 126 10.03 -4.51 -13.58
N ASP A 127 8.71 -4.31 -13.42
CA ASP A 127 8.12 -3.02 -13.08
C ASP A 127 8.44 -2.64 -11.63
N TYR A 128 8.44 -3.62 -10.72
CA TYR A 128 8.85 -3.41 -9.33
C TYR A 128 10.31 -2.93 -9.25
N ARG A 129 11.22 -3.59 -9.99
CA ARG A 129 12.63 -3.17 -10.05
C ARG A 129 12.79 -1.77 -10.64
N ARG A 130 12.11 -1.47 -11.74
CA ARG A 130 12.16 -0.14 -12.37
C ARG A 130 11.68 0.94 -11.41
N LEU A 131 10.56 0.72 -10.73
CA LEU A 131 10.03 1.63 -9.72
C LEU A 131 11.01 1.83 -8.56
N GLN A 132 11.62 0.75 -8.07
CA GLN A 132 12.59 0.78 -6.99
C GLN A 132 13.84 1.60 -7.35
N VAL A 133 14.39 1.40 -8.55
CA VAL A 133 15.55 2.17 -9.03
C VAL A 133 15.20 3.64 -9.16
N ARG A 134 14.04 3.97 -9.75
CA ARG A 134 13.59 5.36 -9.93
C ARG A 134 13.43 6.09 -8.59
N LEU A 135 12.79 5.46 -7.63
CA LEU A 135 12.58 6.05 -6.30
C LEU A 135 13.89 6.25 -5.54
N ARG A 136 14.85 5.33 -5.67
CA ARG A 136 16.19 5.49 -5.07
C ARG A 136 16.96 6.62 -5.71
N LEU A 137 16.91 6.76 -7.04
CA LEU A 137 17.55 7.88 -7.75
C LEU A 137 16.91 9.21 -7.34
N ALA A 138 15.58 9.29 -7.27
CA ALA A 138 14.87 10.48 -6.80
C ALA A 138 15.28 10.88 -5.37
N ALA A 139 15.46 9.93 -4.48
CA ALA A 139 15.96 10.18 -3.13
C ALA A 139 17.39 10.78 -3.14
N THR A 140 18.26 10.28 -4.00
CA THR A 140 19.62 10.80 -4.14
C THR A 140 19.62 12.23 -4.66
N TRP A 141 18.82 12.54 -5.69
CA TRP A 141 18.68 13.88 -6.22
C TRP A 141 18.11 14.88 -5.20
N GLN A 142 17.14 14.47 -4.41
CA GLN A 142 16.57 15.30 -3.36
C GLN A 142 17.61 15.62 -2.27
N LYS A 143 18.41 14.62 -1.88
CA LYS A 143 19.49 14.80 -0.91
C LYS A 143 20.58 15.75 -1.41
N LEU A 144 20.98 15.64 -2.67
CA LEU A 144 21.97 16.53 -3.29
C LEU A 144 21.47 17.97 -3.32
N ARG A 145 20.20 18.19 -3.69
CA ARG A 145 19.61 19.55 -3.74
C ARG A 145 19.56 20.22 -2.36
N LEU A 146 19.46 19.46 -1.28
CA LEU A 146 19.46 19.99 0.10
C LEU A 146 20.89 20.34 0.59
N LEU A 147 21.93 19.80 -0.05
CA LEU A 147 23.33 20.09 0.28
C LEU A 147 23.84 21.33 -0.46
N ASP A 148 23.17 21.74 -1.55
CA ASP A 148 23.53 22.92 -2.37
C ASP A 148 22.81 24.20 -1.90
N MET A 149 22.01 24.13 -0.83
CA MET A 149 21.33 25.28 -0.20
C MET A 149 21.97 25.69 1.13
#